data_de16357caceaab2b61c78bfcb4b14875
#
_entry.id   de16357caceaab2b61c78bfcb4b14875
#
_cell.length_a   1.000
_cell.length_b   1.000
_cell.length_c   1.000
_cell.angle_alpha   90.00
_cell.angle_beta   90.00
_cell.angle_gamma   90.00
#
_symmetry.space_group_name_H-M   'P 1'
#
loop_
_entity.id
_entity.type
_entity.pdbx_description
1 polymer ?
#
loop_
_entity_poly.entity_id
_entity_poly.type
_entity_poly.pdbx_seq_one_letter_code
_entity_poly.pdbx_strand_id
1 'polypeptide(L)'
;MKKNSIYEANITVLKRRFPDLFEAMRSSRDPALRCRAVRGTWGNPTLEVMRGKARSLLNSRKDPWEEAERLVSRCASGDEELIIAVGFGLGYHIETLLRKNPTVHIAVIEPSPHLLSEALRVRDASGVLTSDRVTFFSSAKNLAADKNVDCFPGIKTQTIILRSYATVYPEEIEKINNEIQSFFNRRNINTATLGRFDRLWTKNIFKNAPFFFTLAGVKNLANMCQNLPAVVICAGPSLDSDLGEVGRLSNSTILIAVDTASTPLLRQGIVPDFVVSVDPQY
;
A
#
# COMPACT_ATOMS: atom_id res chain seq x y z
N MET A 1 -3.24 -31.15 26.77
CA MET A 1 -1.86 -31.02 26.26
C MET A 1 -1.73 -30.61 24.80
N LYS A 2 -2.55 -31.08 23.83
CA LYS A 2 -2.39 -30.73 22.40
C LYS A 2 -2.62 -29.26 22.00
N LYS A 3 -3.45 -28.48 22.70
CA LYS A 3 -3.74 -27.08 22.32
C LYS A 3 -2.58 -26.10 22.56
N ASN A 4 -1.76 -26.30 23.58
CA ASN A 4 -0.58 -25.46 23.82
C ASN A 4 0.48 -25.68 22.73
N SER A 5 0.66 -26.88 22.25
CA SER A 5 1.65 -27.22 21.24
C SER A 5 1.36 -26.57 19.88
N ILE A 6 0.08 -26.46 19.46
CA ILE A 6 -0.32 -25.80 18.20
C ILE A 6 -0.03 -24.28 18.30
N TYR A 7 -0.46 -23.66 19.39
CA TYR A 7 -0.22 -22.23 19.58
C TYR A 7 1.27 -21.91 19.60
N GLU A 8 2.07 -22.67 20.33
CA GLU A 8 3.51 -22.47 20.43
C GLU A 8 4.21 -22.61 19.05
N ALA A 9 3.79 -23.59 18.24
CA ALA A 9 4.29 -23.76 16.87
C ALA A 9 3.99 -22.52 16.01
N ASN A 10 2.72 -22.08 15.99
CA ASN A 10 2.31 -20.89 15.23
C ASN A 10 3.04 -19.63 15.71
N ILE A 11 3.15 -19.41 17.01
CA ILE A 11 3.80 -18.24 17.60
C ILE A 11 5.30 -18.21 17.33
N THR A 12 5.96 -19.35 17.33
CA THR A 12 7.39 -19.44 17.00
C THR A 12 7.66 -18.92 15.59
N VAL A 13 6.83 -19.31 14.64
CA VAL A 13 6.94 -18.83 13.24
C VAL A 13 6.59 -17.35 13.14
N LEU A 14 5.49 -16.95 13.77
CA LEU A 14 5.00 -15.57 13.71
C LEU A 14 6.02 -14.58 14.30
N LYS A 15 6.59 -14.89 15.47
CA LYS A 15 7.61 -14.06 16.13
C LYS A 15 8.84 -13.85 15.25
N ARG A 16 9.25 -14.87 14.52
CA ARG A 16 10.42 -14.83 13.64
C ARG A 16 10.15 -14.00 12.38
N ARG A 17 8.98 -14.18 11.74
CA ARG A 17 8.69 -13.60 10.44
C ARG A 17 7.94 -12.26 10.51
N PHE A 18 7.12 -12.07 11.53
CA PHE A 18 6.24 -10.92 11.69
C PHE A 18 6.31 -10.36 13.12
N PRO A 19 7.49 -9.86 13.54
CA PRO A 19 7.71 -9.42 14.92
C PRO A 19 6.73 -8.32 15.37
N ASP A 20 6.43 -7.35 14.50
CA ASP A 20 5.50 -6.25 14.80
C ASP A 20 4.07 -6.75 15.03
N LEU A 21 3.62 -7.71 14.21
CA LEU A 21 2.32 -8.36 14.39
C LEU A 21 2.27 -9.16 15.70
N PHE A 22 3.35 -9.84 16.03
CA PHE A 22 3.46 -10.58 17.29
C PHE A 22 3.35 -9.64 18.49
N GLU A 23 4.04 -8.51 18.51
CA GLU A 23 3.94 -7.53 19.59
C GLU A 23 2.54 -6.88 19.64
N ALA A 24 1.93 -6.60 18.49
CA ALA A 24 0.55 -6.13 18.41
C ALA A 24 -0.42 -7.16 19.03
N MET A 25 -0.23 -8.44 18.76
CA MET A 25 -1.05 -9.51 19.38
C MET A 25 -0.87 -9.61 20.90
N ARG A 26 0.33 -9.40 21.42
CA ARG A 26 0.59 -9.42 22.86
C ARG A 26 -0.05 -8.26 23.60
N SER A 27 -0.01 -7.08 22.99
CA SER A 27 -0.52 -5.84 23.59
C SER A 27 -2.02 -5.64 23.35
N SER A 28 -2.57 -6.23 22.29
CA SER A 28 -3.98 -6.05 21.92
C SER A 28 -4.91 -6.76 22.89
N ARG A 29 -5.92 -6.04 23.36
CA ARG A 29 -7.04 -6.54 24.13
C ARG A 29 -8.33 -5.97 23.57
N ASP A 30 -9.27 -6.82 23.24
CA ASP A 30 -10.65 -6.42 22.92
C ASP A 30 -11.57 -7.01 23.97
N PRO A 31 -11.96 -6.24 25.00
CA PRO A 31 -12.81 -6.74 26.09
C PRO A 31 -14.23 -7.08 25.64
N ALA A 32 -14.68 -6.56 24.50
CA ALA A 32 -15.97 -6.88 23.91
C ALA A 32 -15.95 -8.21 23.13
N LEU A 33 -14.77 -8.72 22.78
CA LEU A 33 -14.59 -9.95 22.01
C LEU A 33 -14.73 -11.18 22.91
N ARG A 34 -15.52 -12.14 22.49
CA ARG A 34 -15.63 -13.49 23.08
C ARG A 34 -15.44 -14.50 21.96
N CYS A 35 -14.55 -15.46 22.18
CA CYS A 35 -14.25 -16.50 21.21
C CYS A 35 -14.49 -17.88 21.82
N ARG A 36 -15.12 -18.77 21.05
CA ARG A 36 -15.32 -20.16 21.43
C ARG A 36 -14.94 -21.07 20.28
N ALA A 37 -13.97 -21.94 20.50
CA ALA A 37 -13.61 -22.97 19.54
C ALA A 37 -14.76 -23.96 19.33
N VAL A 38 -15.11 -24.20 18.09
CA VAL A 38 -16.17 -25.13 17.68
C VAL A 38 -15.57 -26.19 16.77
N ARG A 39 -15.84 -27.44 17.06
CA ARG A 39 -15.47 -28.55 16.18
C ARG A 39 -16.49 -28.68 15.05
N GLY A 40 -16.03 -28.65 13.85
CA GLY A 40 -16.86 -28.86 12.66
C GLY A 40 -17.28 -30.31 12.49
N THR A 41 -18.22 -30.54 11.57
CA THR A 41 -18.82 -31.88 11.31
C THR A 41 -17.76 -32.90 10.91
N TRP A 42 -16.76 -32.49 10.14
CA TRP A 42 -15.66 -33.34 9.66
C TRP A 42 -14.39 -33.23 10.51
N GLY A 43 -14.51 -32.72 11.74
CA GLY A 43 -13.38 -32.56 12.67
C GLY A 43 -12.54 -31.31 12.46
N ASN A 44 -12.70 -30.59 11.37
CA ASN A 44 -12.02 -29.32 11.12
C ASN A 44 -12.52 -28.25 12.09
N PRO A 45 -11.63 -27.48 12.74
CA PRO A 45 -12.04 -26.48 13.70
C PRO A 45 -12.59 -25.22 13.04
N THR A 46 -13.53 -24.56 13.72
CA THR A 46 -13.92 -23.18 13.46
C THR A 46 -13.98 -22.40 14.77
N LEU A 47 -14.10 -21.08 14.69
CA LEU A 47 -14.20 -20.21 15.87
C LEU A 47 -15.52 -19.45 15.80
N GLU A 48 -16.31 -19.59 16.83
CA GLU A 48 -17.46 -18.74 17.06
C GLU A 48 -16.99 -17.45 17.72
N VAL A 49 -17.34 -16.34 17.14
CA VAL A 49 -16.93 -15.02 17.56
C VAL A 49 -18.15 -14.18 17.89
N MET A 50 -18.13 -13.55 19.06
CA MET A 50 -19.16 -12.61 19.52
C MET A 50 -18.47 -11.29 19.91
N ARG A 51 -18.99 -10.17 19.43
CA ARG A 51 -18.54 -8.81 19.79
C ARG A 51 -19.77 -7.91 19.92
N GLY A 52 -20.06 -7.50 21.14
CA GLY A 52 -21.33 -6.80 21.43
C GLY A 52 -22.55 -7.67 21.08
N LYS A 53 -23.39 -7.19 20.17
CA LYS A 53 -24.56 -7.94 19.67
C LYS A 53 -24.25 -8.80 18.42
N ALA A 54 -23.10 -8.59 17.81
CA ALA A 54 -22.71 -9.33 16.62
C ALA A 54 -22.21 -10.73 16.99
N ARG A 55 -22.62 -11.73 16.21
CA ARG A 55 -22.23 -13.13 16.36
C ARG A 55 -22.02 -13.76 15.00
N SER A 56 -20.89 -14.43 14.81
CA SER A 56 -20.59 -15.14 13.57
C SER A 56 -19.67 -16.34 13.84
N LEU A 57 -19.69 -17.32 12.94
CA LEU A 57 -18.62 -18.30 12.81
C LEU A 57 -17.58 -17.76 11.83
N LEU A 58 -16.30 -17.85 12.16
CA LEU A 58 -15.23 -17.41 11.26
C LEU A 58 -15.22 -18.19 9.95
N ASN A 59 -15.50 -19.49 10.03
CA ASN A 59 -15.60 -20.38 8.88
C ASN A 59 -16.77 -21.36 9.07
N SER A 60 -17.19 -21.99 7.99
CA SER A 60 -18.27 -22.98 7.99
C SER A 60 -18.05 -24.08 9.04
N ARG A 61 -19.10 -24.38 9.81
CA ARG A 61 -19.09 -25.52 10.73
C ARG A 61 -19.17 -26.86 9.99
N LYS A 62 -19.80 -26.88 8.83
CA LYS A 62 -19.96 -28.10 8.04
C LYS A 62 -18.63 -28.49 7.39
N ASP A 63 -18.15 -27.64 6.51
CA ASP A 63 -16.88 -27.82 5.80
C ASP A 63 -16.22 -26.45 5.53
N PRO A 64 -15.19 -26.08 6.29
CA PRO A 64 -14.47 -24.84 6.09
C PRO A 64 -13.57 -24.86 4.83
N TRP A 65 -13.17 -26.03 4.35
CA TRP A 65 -12.39 -26.14 3.13
C TRP A 65 -13.24 -25.93 1.88
N GLU A 66 -14.43 -26.54 1.83
CA GLU A 66 -15.37 -26.31 0.74
C GLU A 66 -15.83 -24.85 0.69
N GLU A 67 -16.04 -24.21 1.85
CA GLU A 67 -16.33 -22.78 1.93
C GLU A 67 -15.19 -21.96 1.36
N ALA A 68 -13.95 -22.26 1.75
CA ALA A 68 -12.75 -21.56 1.27
C ALA A 68 -12.59 -21.74 -0.26
N GLU A 69 -12.82 -22.95 -0.78
CA GLU A 69 -12.75 -23.22 -2.22
C GLU A 69 -13.80 -22.45 -3.01
N ARG A 70 -15.04 -22.39 -2.52
CA ARG A 70 -16.11 -21.59 -3.14
C ARG A 70 -15.81 -20.09 -3.08
N LEU A 71 -15.24 -19.60 -1.97
CA LEU A 71 -14.85 -18.21 -1.84
C LEU A 71 -13.74 -17.85 -2.84
N VAL A 72 -12.68 -18.63 -2.87
CA VAL A 72 -11.54 -18.43 -3.79
C VAL A 72 -12.00 -18.51 -5.25
N SER A 73 -12.77 -19.51 -5.63
CA SER A 73 -13.25 -19.69 -7.02
C SER A 73 -14.18 -18.58 -7.49
N ARG A 74 -14.85 -17.87 -6.58
CA ARG A 74 -15.67 -16.71 -6.92
C ARG A 74 -14.88 -15.40 -7.04
N CYS A 75 -13.84 -15.26 -6.25
CA CYS A 75 -13.12 -14.01 -6.09
C CYS A 75 -11.79 -13.97 -6.84
N ALA A 76 -11.25 -15.12 -7.26
CA ALA A 76 -9.97 -15.19 -7.94
C ALA A 76 -10.11 -15.95 -9.27
N SER A 77 -9.61 -15.35 -10.35
CA SER A 77 -9.59 -15.95 -11.70
C SER A 77 -8.39 -16.89 -11.90
N GLY A 78 -7.39 -16.81 -11.02
CA GLY A 78 -6.21 -17.69 -11.02
C GLY A 78 -4.98 -17.05 -11.67
N ASP A 79 -5.11 -15.87 -12.22
CA ASP A 79 -4.03 -15.11 -12.87
C ASP A 79 -3.67 -13.81 -12.11
N GLU A 80 -4.16 -13.66 -10.88
CA GLU A 80 -3.77 -12.59 -10.02
C GLU A 80 -2.32 -12.76 -9.53
N GLU A 81 -1.59 -11.67 -9.51
CA GLU A 81 -0.24 -11.59 -8.96
C GLU A 81 -0.27 -11.22 -7.47
N LEU A 82 -1.28 -10.44 -7.06
CA LEU A 82 -1.50 -10.02 -5.68
C LEU A 82 -2.95 -10.23 -5.28
N ILE A 83 -3.18 -10.88 -4.14
CA ILE A 83 -4.49 -10.93 -3.48
C ILE A 83 -4.41 -10.23 -2.12
N ILE A 84 -5.31 -9.28 -1.90
CA ILE A 84 -5.49 -8.63 -0.61
C ILE A 84 -6.59 -9.38 0.14
N ALA A 85 -6.21 -10.12 1.17
CA ALA A 85 -7.15 -10.86 2.01
C ALA A 85 -7.43 -10.07 3.30
N VAL A 86 -8.67 -9.63 3.48
CA VAL A 86 -9.10 -8.92 4.70
C VAL A 86 -9.72 -9.90 5.68
N GLY A 87 -9.02 -10.06 6.82
CA GLY A 87 -9.29 -11.05 7.85
C GLY A 87 -8.57 -12.39 7.59
N PHE A 88 -7.76 -12.82 8.55
CA PHE A 88 -7.10 -14.12 8.49
C PHE A 88 -8.07 -15.28 8.76
N GLY A 89 -9.05 -15.06 9.64
CA GLY A 89 -9.92 -16.13 10.11
C GLY A 89 -9.12 -17.27 10.73
N LEU A 90 -9.31 -18.48 10.20
CA LEU A 90 -8.47 -19.63 10.54
C LEU A 90 -7.50 -20.01 9.40
N GLY A 91 -7.34 -19.16 8.38
CA GLY A 91 -6.38 -19.32 7.30
C GLY A 91 -6.77 -20.31 6.20
N TYR A 92 -7.97 -20.91 6.20
CA TYR A 92 -8.40 -21.88 5.18
C TYR A 92 -8.36 -21.29 3.77
N HIS A 93 -8.88 -20.08 3.59
CA HIS A 93 -8.89 -19.41 2.28
C HIS A 93 -7.49 -19.00 1.81
N ILE A 94 -6.60 -18.64 2.73
CA ILE A 94 -5.21 -18.32 2.42
C ILE A 94 -4.48 -19.57 1.93
N GLU A 95 -4.64 -20.70 2.64
CA GLU A 95 -4.04 -21.96 2.25
C GLU A 95 -4.62 -22.50 0.92
N THR A 96 -5.92 -22.29 0.69
CA THR A 96 -6.55 -22.62 -0.59
C THR A 96 -5.99 -21.79 -1.74
N LEU A 97 -5.76 -20.49 -1.55
CA LEU A 97 -5.12 -19.59 -2.52
C LEU A 97 -3.70 -20.07 -2.85
N LEU A 98 -2.88 -20.32 -1.81
CA LEU A 98 -1.50 -20.79 -1.97
C LEU A 98 -1.42 -22.10 -2.78
N ARG A 99 -2.42 -22.98 -2.63
CA ARG A 99 -2.50 -24.25 -3.32
C ARG A 99 -2.97 -24.11 -4.77
N LYS A 100 -3.98 -23.24 -5.02
CA LYS A 100 -4.60 -23.08 -6.35
C LYS A 100 -3.79 -22.17 -7.27
N ASN A 101 -3.12 -21.17 -6.73
CA ASN A 101 -2.29 -20.26 -7.51
C ASN A 101 -0.85 -20.25 -6.95
N PRO A 102 0.09 -20.94 -7.60
CA PRO A 102 1.46 -21.08 -7.10
C PRO A 102 2.28 -19.80 -7.17
N THR A 103 1.88 -18.80 -7.95
CA THR A 103 2.63 -17.55 -8.17
C THR A 103 2.07 -16.36 -7.41
N VAL A 104 0.86 -16.46 -6.84
CA VAL A 104 0.19 -15.34 -6.16
C VAL A 104 0.91 -14.95 -4.88
N HIS A 105 1.07 -13.64 -4.68
CA HIS A 105 1.39 -13.06 -3.39
C HIS A 105 0.10 -12.69 -2.64
N ILE A 106 0.07 -12.94 -1.35
CA ILE A 106 -1.11 -12.70 -0.51
C ILE A 106 -0.76 -11.70 0.58
N ALA A 107 -1.37 -10.53 0.50
CA ALA A 107 -1.31 -9.51 1.54
C ALA A 107 -2.50 -9.69 2.50
N VAL A 108 -2.25 -10.14 3.71
CA VAL A 108 -3.29 -10.33 4.72
C VAL A 108 -3.41 -9.06 5.56
N ILE A 109 -4.55 -8.41 5.54
CA ILE A 109 -4.88 -7.31 6.46
C ILE A 109 -5.72 -7.89 7.60
N GLU A 110 -5.14 -7.94 8.80
CA GLU A 110 -5.84 -8.44 9.98
C GLU A 110 -6.24 -7.28 10.91
N PRO A 111 -7.54 -6.94 10.97
CA PRO A 111 -8.00 -5.81 11.76
C PRO A 111 -7.97 -6.05 13.27
N SER A 112 -7.93 -7.30 13.71
CA SER A 112 -7.96 -7.67 15.12
C SER A 112 -6.83 -8.62 15.50
N PRO A 113 -5.67 -8.10 15.96
CA PRO A 113 -4.58 -8.94 16.44
C PRO A 113 -5.02 -9.86 17.59
N HIS A 114 -6.00 -9.45 18.41
CA HIS A 114 -6.57 -10.30 19.45
C HIS A 114 -7.32 -11.50 18.85
N LEU A 115 -8.14 -11.29 17.81
CA LEU A 115 -8.84 -12.39 17.13
C LEU A 115 -7.86 -13.34 16.46
N LEU A 116 -6.79 -12.81 15.84
CA LEU A 116 -5.72 -13.63 15.27
C LEU A 116 -5.08 -14.52 16.34
N SER A 117 -4.79 -13.99 17.53
CA SER A 117 -4.27 -14.78 18.65
C SER A 117 -5.17 -15.96 19.00
N GLU A 118 -6.48 -15.73 19.08
CA GLU A 118 -7.46 -16.79 19.37
C GLU A 118 -7.54 -17.81 18.21
N ALA A 119 -7.48 -17.36 16.97
CA ALA A 119 -7.48 -18.24 15.79
C ALA A 119 -6.25 -19.18 15.77
N LEU A 120 -5.08 -18.65 16.08
CA LEU A 120 -3.82 -19.42 16.13
C LEU A 120 -3.76 -20.45 17.29
N ARG A 121 -4.66 -20.37 18.28
CA ARG A 121 -4.84 -21.39 19.33
C ARG A 121 -5.65 -22.59 18.85
N VAL A 122 -6.43 -22.40 17.79
CA VAL A 122 -7.45 -23.37 17.36
C VAL A 122 -6.98 -24.24 16.22
N ARG A 123 -6.18 -23.67 15.29
CA ARG A 123 -5.70 -24.37 14.10
C ARG A 123 -4.20 -24.17 13.92
N ASP A 124 -3.53 -25.24 13.46
CA ASP A 124 -2.17 -25.12 12.95
C ASP A 124 -2.18 -24.36 11.62
N ALA A 125 -1.58 -23.19 11.63
CA ALA A 125 -1.44 -22.31 10.48
C ALA A 125 0.04 -22.20 10.03
N SER A 126 0.93 -23.02 10.56
CA SER A 126 2.38 -22.94 10.31
C SER A 126 2.71 -22.97 8.82
N GLY A 127 2.01 -23.75 8.02
CA GLY A 127 2.20 -23.80 6.57
C GLY A 127 1.89 -22.47 5.87
N VAL A 128 0.88 -21.74 6.32
CA VAL A 128 0.57 -20.39 5.82
C VAL A 128 1.59 -19.38 6.32
N LEU A 129 1.90 -19.42 7.62
CA LEU A 129 2.81 -18.47 8.27
C LEU A 129 4.25 -18.58 7.78
N THR A 130 4.69 -19.75 7.32
CA THR A 130 6.04 -19.96 6.76
C THR A 130 6.17 -19.60 5.30
N SER A 131 5.07 -19.45 4.57
CA SER A 131 5.08 -19.17 3.15
C SER A 131 5.63 -17.77 2.84
N ASP A 132 6.67 -17.68 2.00
CA ASP A 132 7.24 -16.39 1.56
C ASP A 132 6.28 -15.56 0.69
N ARG A 133 5.21 -16.18 0.21
CA ARG A 133 4.15 -15.53 -0.56
C ARG A 133 3.06 -14.88 0.32
N VAL A 134 3.18 -14.98 1.64
CA VAL A 134 2.21 -14.38 2.58
C VAL A 134 2.90 -13.30 3.40
N THR A 135 2.30 -12.11 3.40
CA THR A 135 2.71 -10.97 4.22
C THR A 135 1.52 -10.44 5.00
N PHE A 136 1.74 -10.06 6.25
CA PHE A 136 0.69 -9.51 7.11
C PHE A 136 0.85 -8.01 7.26
N PHE A 137 -0.28 -7.31 7.28
CA PHE A 137 -0.39 -5.88 7.48
C PHE A 137 -1.44 -5.58 8.56
N SER A 138 -1.18 -4.60 9.39
CA SER A 138 -2.12 -4.12 10.41
C SER A 138 -3.16 -3.14 9.84
N SER A 139 -2.92 -2.59 8.64
CA SER A 139 -3.82 -1.67 7.95
C SER A 139 -3.56 -1.66 6.44
N ALA A 140 -4.53 -1.17 5.66
CA ALA A 140 -4.35 -0.94 4.23
C ALA A 140 -3.33 0.19 3.94
N LYS A 141 -3.12 1.12 4.87
CA LYS A 141 -2.09 2.16 4.75
C LYS A 141 -0.68 1.56 4.78
N ASN A 142 -0.44 0.58 5.66
CA ASN A 142 0.84 -0.10 5.74
C ASN A 142 1.09 -0.94 4.49
N LEU A 143 0.05 -1.57 3.93
CA LEU A 143 0.12 -2.23 2.63
C LEU A 143 0.53 -1.23 1.52
N ALA A 144 -0.09 -0.05 1.50
CA ALA A 144 0.20 0.98 0.50
C ALA A 144 1.61 1.58 0.61
N ALA A 145 2.23 1.49 1.78
CA ALA A 145 3.60 1.94 2.02
C ALA A 145 4.66 0.85 1.75
N ASP A 146 4.25 -0.38 1.50
CA ASP A 146 5.15 -1.50 1.24
C ASP A 146 5.71 -1.40 -0.19
N LYS A 147 7.04 -1.27 -0.30
CA LYS A 147 7.75 -1.13 -1.58
C LYS A 147 7.56 -2.34 -2.52
N ASN A 148 7.37 -3.52 -1.97
CA ASN A 148 7.15 -4.73 -2.77
C ASN A 148 5.76 -4.74 -3.42
N VAL A 149 4.81 -4.00 -2.87
CA VAL A 149 3.45 -3.85 -3.41
C VAL A 149 3.36 -2.67 -4.37
N ASP A 150 4.09 -1.60 -4.11
CA ASP A 150 4.03 -0.34 -4.89
C ASP A 150 4.90 -0.37 -6.17
N CYS A 151 5.94 -1.22 -6.20
CA CYS A 151 6.96 -1.22 -7.27
C CYS A 151 6.47 -1.69 -8.65
N PHE A 152 5.27 -2.26 -8.79
CA PHE A 152 4.82 -2.82 -10.07
C PHE A 152 3.50 -2.19 -10.55
N PRO A 153 3.54 -1.16 -11.41
CA PRO A 153 2.35 -0.67 -12.08
C PRO A 153 1.77 -1.80 -12.97
N GLY A 154 0.46 -2.03 -12.86
CA GLY A 154 -0.24 -3.00 -13.69
C GLY A 154 -0.39 -4.41 -13.13
N ILE A 155 0.07 -4.70 -11.90
CA ILE A 155 -0.17 -6.00 -11.24
C ILE A 155 -1.67 -6.27 -11.13
N LYS A 156 -2.09 -7.44 -11.60
CA LYS A 156 -3.46 -7.91 -11.46
C LYS A 156 -3.76 -8.22 -10.01
N THR A 157 -4.61 -7.42 -9.41
CA THR A 157 -4.89 -7.46 -7.98
C THR A 157 -6.37 -7.72 -7.71
N GLN A 158 -6.67 -8.56 -6.73
CA GLN A 158 -8.02 -8.85 -6.26
C GLN A 158 -8.11 -8.73 -4.74
N THR A 159 -9.28 -8.31 -4.25
CA THR A 159 -9.55 -8.24 -2.81
C THR A 159 -10.55 -9.31 -2.40
N ILE A 160 -10.26 -10.00 -1.31
CA ILE A 160 -11.14 -10.99 -0.69
C ILE A 160 -11.42 -10.55 0.75
N ILE A 161 -12.70 -10.40 1.11
CA ILE A 161 -13.13 -10.04 2.46
C ILE A 161 -13.90 -11.21 3.04
N LEU A 162 -13.49 -11.69 4.22
CA LEU A 162 -14.24 -12.70 4.94
C LEU A 162 -15.56 -12.13 5.47
N ARG A 163 -16.67 -12.75 5.10
CA ARG A 163 -18.02 -12.31 5.51
C ARG A 163 -18.19 -12.20 7.02
N SER A 164 -17.57 -13.11 7.77
CA SER A 164 -17.59 -13.10 9.24
C SER A 164 -16.99 -11.82 9.83
N TYR A 165 -15.94 -11.29 9.22
CA TYR A 165 -15.34 -10.02 9.64
C TYR A 165 -16.26 -8.83 9.36
N ALA A 166 -16.92 -8.79 8.21
CA ALA A 166 -17.91 -7.75 7.93
C ALA A 166 -19.08 -7.75 8.93
N THR A 167 -19.39 -8.90 9.52
CA THR A 167 -20.42 -9.03 10.57
C THR A 167 -19.92 -8.57 11.94
N VAL A 168 -18.65 -8.90 12.31
CA VAL A 168 -18.14 -8.67 13.68
C VAL A 168 -17.41 -7.34 13.80
N TYR A 169 -16.82 -6.85 12.71
CA TYR A 169 -16.01 -5.63 12.60
C TYR A 169 -16.48 -4.72 11.45
N PRO A 170 -17.78 -4.35 11.37
CA PRO A 170 -18.31 -3.62 10.20
C PRO A 170 -17.62 -2.29 9.95
N GLU A 171 -17.36 -1.50 10.99
CA GLU A 171 -16.72 -0.18 10.88
C GLU A 171 -15.25 -0.30 10.44
N GLU A 172 -14.52 -1.25 11.02
CA GLU A 172 -13.13 -1.52 10.67
C GLU A 172 -13.01 -2.03 9.22
N ILE A 173 -13.94 -2.89 8.79
CA ILE A 173 -13.96 -3.41 7.41
C ILE A 173 -14.32 -2.30 6.42
N GLU A 174 -15.28 -1.44 6.72
CA GLU A 174 -15.61 -0.29 5.89
C GLU A 174 -14.41 0.64 5.71
N LYS A 175 -13.71 0.96 6.81
CA LYS A 175 -12.49 1.77 6.78
C LYS A 175 -11.41 1.14 5.91
N ILE A 176 -11.12 -0.16 6.12
CA ILE A 176 -10.13 -0.90 5.33
C ILE A 176 -10.51 -0.90 3.85
N ASN A 177 -11.78 -1.13 3.52
CA ASN A 177 -12.25 -1.12 2.14
C ASN A 177 -12.05 0.25 1.48
N ASN A 178 -12.38 1.35 2.17
CA ASN A 178 -12.17 2.71 1.68
C ASN A 178 -10.66 3.01 1.47
N GLU A 179 -9.80 2.55 2.36
CA GLU A 179 -8.35 2.68 2.23
C GLU A 179 -7.82 1.87 1.02
N ILE A 180 -8.32 0.65 0.81
CA ILE A 180 -7.98 -0.19 -0.35
C ILE A 180 -8.43 0.48 -1.65
N GLN A 181 -9.67 0.99 -1.72
CA GLN A 181 -10.16 1.71 -2.90
C GLN A 181 -9.32 2.96 -3.19
N SER A 182 -8.94 3.71 -2.18
CA SER A 182 -8.07 4.88 -2.32
C SER A 182 -6.68 4.50 -2.83
N PHE A 183 -6.15 3.36 -2.41
CA PHE A 183 -4.89 2.81 -2.92
C PHE A 183 -4.99 2.46 -4.41
N PHE A 184 -6.03 1.73 -4.83
CA PHE A 184 -6.24 1.38 -6.23
C PHE A 184 -6.46 2.61 -7.11
N ASN A 185 -7.26 3.59 -6.66
CA ASN A 185 -7.51 4.81 -7.40
C ASN A 185 -6.22 5.59 -7.67
N ARG A 186 -5.36 5.78 -6.65
CA ARG A 186 -4.04 6.41 -6.82
C ARG A 186 -3.18 5.64 -7.80
N ARG A 187 -3.15 4.33 -7.70
CA ARG A 187 -2.37 3.46 -8.58
C ARG A 187 -2.85 3.53 -10.04
N ASN A 188 -4.15 3.52 -10.27
CA ASN A 188 -4.73 3.65 -11.60
C ASN A 188 -4.41 5.01 -12.24
N ILE A 189 -4.48 6.10 -11.46
CA ILE A 189 -4.10 7.44 -11.92
C ILE A 189 -2.62 7.47 -12.32
N ASN A 190 -1.74 6.94 -11.49
CA ASN A 190 -0.31 6.87 -11.78
C ASN A 190 -0.03 6.04 -13.04
N THR A 191 -0.66 4.88 -13.18
CA THR A 191 -0.49 4.01 -14.36
C THR A 191 -1.00 4.68 -15.64
N ALA A 192 -2.15 5.35 -15.57
CA ALA A 192 -2.70 6.09 -16.71
C ALA A 192 -1.80 7.28 -17.11
N THR A 193 -1.24 7.99 -16.14
CA THR A 193 -0.30 9.08 -16.37
C THR A 193 0.99 8.55 -17.00
N LEU A 194 1.59 7.51 -16.47
CA LEU A 194 2.78 6.88 -17.03
C LEU A 194 2.51 6.40 -18.47
N GLY A 195 1.43 5.68 -18.71
CA GLY A 195 1.08 5.18 -20.04
C GLY A 195 0.84 6.29 -21.08
N ARG A 196 0.32 7.46 -20.64
CA ARG A 196 0.10 8.61 -21.51
C ARG A 196 1.41 9.33 -21.90
N PHE A 197 2.34 9.45 -20.94
CA PHE A 197 3.53 10.28 -21.13
C PHE A 197 4.81 9.48 -21.41
N ASP A 198 4.81 8.17 -21.23
CA ASP A 198 5.98 7.30 -21.36
C ASP A 198 6.72 7.50 -22.69
N ARG A 199 6.01 7.47 -23.82
CA ARG A 199 6.59 7.69 -25.15
C ARG A 199 7.18 9.10 -25.32
N LEU A 200 6.50 10.10 -24.76
CA LEU A 200 6.96 11.49 -24.84
C LEU A 200 8.21 11.69 -23.98
N TRP A 201 8.19 11.18 -22.77
CA TRP A 201 9.33 11.26 -21.86
C TRP A 201 10.55 10.53 -22.43
N THR A 202 10.36 9.30 -22.91
CA THR A 202 11.43 8.53 -23.57
C THR A 202 12.01 9.30 -24.75
N LYS A 203 11.17 9.85 -25.63
CA LYS A 203 11.60 10.67 -26.76
C LYS A 203 12.40 11.90 -26.32
N ASN A 204 11.93 12.60 -25.28
CA ASN A 204 12.59 13.81 -24.77
C ASN A 204 13.93 13.47 -24.09
N ILE A 205 14.01 12.35 -23.35
CA ILE A 205 15.27 11.86 -22.78
C ILE A 205 16.30 11.62 -23.91
N PHE A 206 15.93 10.91 -24.97
CA PHE A 206 16.85 10.67 -26.09
C PHE A 206 17.22 11.95 -26.84
N LYS A 207 16.30 12.90 -27.02
CA LYS A 207 16.60 14.19 -27.64
C LYS A 207 17.58 15.01 -26.79
N ASN A 208 17.45 14.94 -25.48
CA ASN A 208 18.28 15.73 -24.56
C ASN A 208 19.59 15.02 -24.20
N ALA A 209 19.75 13.74 -24.51
CA ALA A 209 20.94 12.97 -24.19
C ALA A 209 22.25 13.62 -24.71
N PRO A 210 22.34 14.17 -25.94
CA PRO A 210 23.55 14.86 -26.39
C PRO A 210 23.95 16.03 -25.48
N PHE A 211 22.98 16.79 -24.98
CA PHE A 211 23.26 17.93 -24.11
C PHE A 211 23.78 17.49 -22.74
N PHE A 212 23.40 16.32 -22.27
CA PHE A 212 23.91 15.75 -21.02
C PHE A 212 25.41 15.50 -21.04
N PHE A 213 25.97 15.21 -22.22
CA PHE A 213 27.40 14.94 -22.40
C PHE A 213 28.21 16.18 -22.79
N THR A 214 27.56 17.24 -23.27
CA THR A 214 28.22 18.43 -23.79
C THR A 214 28.11 19.66 -22.89
N LEU A 215 27.07 19.73 -22.08
CA LEU A 215 26.82 20.88 -21.19
C LEU A 215 27.36 20.63 -19.78
N ALA A 216 27.68 21.74 -19.12
CA ALA A 216 28.12 21.72 -17.72
C ALA A 216 26.97 21.21 -16.82
N GLY A 217 27.26 20.24 -15.98
CA GLY A 217 26.28 19.73 -15.00
C GLY A 217 26.06 20.72 -13.85
N VAL A 218 24.92 20.57 -13.15
CA VAL A 218 24.52 21.41 -11.99
C VAL A 218 25.62 21.47 -10.91
N LYS A 219 26.47 20.45 -10.78
CA LYS A 219 27.61 20.44 -9.87
C LYS A 219 28.56 21.64 -10.06
N ASN A 220 28.65 22.14 -11.29
CA ASN A 220 29.52 23.26 -11.61
C ASN A 220 29.00 24.59 -11.05
N LEU A 221 27.73 24.65 -10.66
CA LEU A 221 27.13 25.81 -9.99
C LEU A 221 27.44 25.84 -8.48
N ALA A 222 28.03 24.79 -7.93
CA ALA A 222 28.35 24.73 -6.51
C ALA A 222 29.25 25.92 -6.10
N ASN A 223 28.82 26.65 -5.10
CA ASN A 223 29.51 27.82 -4.54
C ASN A 223 29.64 29.04 -5.45
N MET A 224 29.03 29.06 -6.65
CA MET A 224 29.13 30.22 -7.55
C MET A 224 28.35 31.45 -7.06
N CYS A 225 27.29 31.25 -6.29
CA CYS A 225 26.40 32.33 -5.81
C CYS A 225 26.43 32.47 -4.29
N GLN A 226 27.60 32.21 -3.67
CA GLN A 226 27.72 32.35 -2.20
C GLN A 226 27.44 33.79 -1.74
N ASN A 227 26.67 33.89 -0.66
CA ASN A 227 26.28 35.16 -0.05
C ASN A 227 25.41 36.09 -0.91
N LEU A 228 24.92 35.64 -2.06
CA LEU A 228 23.92 36.36 -2.83
C LEU A 228 22.51 35.94 -2.39
N PRO A 229 21.59 36.87 -2.16
CA PRO A 229 20.21 36.51 -1.91
C PRO A 229 19.59 35.91 -3.16
N ALA A 230 18.68 34.95 -2.99
CA ALA A 230 17.96 34.28 -4.10
C ALA A 230 16.45 34.44 -3.92
N VAL A 231 15.74 34.62 -5.03
CA VAL A 231 14.29 34.67 -5.08
C VAL A 231 13.83 33.49 -5.92
N VAL A 232 13.01 32.61 -5.33
CA VAL A 232 12.37 31.50 -6.03
C VAL A 232 10.98 31.93 -6.50
N ILE A 233 10.73 31.84 -7.81
CA ILE A 233 9.53 32.37 -8.44
C ILE A 233 8.69 31.21 -8.97
N CYS A 234 7.46 31.10 -8.44
CA CYS A 234 6.47 30.09 -8.83
C CYS A 234 5.32 30.75 -9.61
N ALA A 235 4.66 29.99 -10.50
CA ALA A 235 3.53 30.47 -11.30
C ALA A 235 2.20 30.41 -10.50
N GLY A 236 2.16 31.09 -9.34
CA GLY A 236 0.93 31.27 -8.58
C GLY A 236 0.14 32.50 -9.03
N PRO A 237 -1.15 32.65 -8.67
CA PRO A 237 -1.96 33.84 -9.01
C PRO A 237 -1.38 35.15 -8.47
N SER A 238 -0.62 35.11 -7.38
CA SER A 238 0.05 36.29 -6.82
C SER A 238 1.22 36.80 -7.66
N LEU A 239 1.77 35.99 -8.56
CA LEU A 239 2.89 36.41 -9.39
C LEU A 239 2.57 37.67 -10.20
N ASP A 240 1.36 37.79 -10.72
CA ASP A 240 0.95 38.93 -11.52
C ASP A 240 1.02 40.25 -10.72
N SER A 241 0.71 40.21 -9.43
CA SER A 241 0.83 41.38 -8.52
C SER A 241 2.27 41.69 -8.13
N ASP A 242 3.14 40.68 -8.11
CA ASP A 242 4.48 40.74 -7.58
C ASP A 242 5.55 40.99 -8.66
N LEU A 243 5.19 40.96 -9.96
CA LEU A 243 6.10 41.14 -11.08
C LEU A 243 6.93 42.44 -11.01
N GLY A 244 6.30 43.54 -10.56
CA GLY A 244 6.99 44.80 -10.38
C GLY A 244 8.09 44.79 -9.29
N GLU A 245 7.86 44.02 -8.22
CA GLU A 245 8.84 43.81 -7.15
C GLU A 245 9.96 42.88 -7.61
N VAL A 246 9.62 41.80 -8.27
CA VAL A 246 10.59 40.85 -8.86
C VAL A 246 11.51 41.61 -9.83
N GLY A 247 10.96 42.48 -10.67
CA GLY A 247 11.75 43.31 -11.58
C GLY A 247 12.73 44.26 -10.87
N ARG A 248 12.36 44.80 -9.73
CA ARG A 248 13.27 45.63 -8.90
C ARG A 248 14.40 44.84 -8.27
N LEU A 249 14.11 43.62 -7.87
CA LEU A 249 15.06 42.71 -7.22
C LEU A 249 16.03 42.02 -8.22
N SER A 250 15.70 41.96 -9.51
CA SER A 250 16.47 41.23 -10.52
C SER A 250 17.95 41.61 -10.61
N ASN A 251 18.29 42.89 -10.30
CA ASN A 251 19.67 43.36 -10.36
C ASN A 251 20.50 43.07 -9.09
N SER A 252 19.86 42.62 -8.01
CA SER A 252 20.48 42.43 -6.71
C SER A 252 20.34 41.04 -6.13
N THR A 253 19.61 40.16 -6.77
CA THR A 253 19.33 38.81 -6.32
C THR A 253 19.45 37.80 -7.44
N ILE A 254 19.65 36.55 -7.12
CA ILE A 254 19.57 35.45 -8.06
C ILE A 254 18.10 35.08 -8.26
N LEU A 255 17.59 35.16 -9.49
CA LEU A 255 16.23 34.78 -9.84
C LEU A 255 16.16 33.33 -10.31
N ILE A 256 15.46 32.48 -9.56
CA ILE A 256 15.25 31.08 -9.90
C ILE A 256 13.76 30.89 -10.19
N ALA A 257 13.39 30.64 -11.43
CA ALA A 257 12.01 30.47 -11.85
C ALA A 257 11.67 29.00 -12.14
N VAL A 258 10.45 28.57 -11.81
CA VAL A 258 9.91 27.35 -12.40
C VAL A 258 9.57 27.60 -13.88
N ASP A 259 9.54 26.54 -14.70
CA ASP A 259 9.30 26.63 -16.14
C ASP A 259 8.02 27.42 -16.49
N THR A 260 6.93 27.15 -15.78
CA THR A 260 5.63 27.83 -15.96
C THR A 260 5.67 29.33 -15.59
N ALA A 261 6.56 29.75 -14.69
CA ALA A 261 6.75 31.14 -14.33
C ALA A 261 7.61 31.92 -15.31
N SER A 262 8.40 31.25 -16.14
CA SER A 262 9.30 31.92 -17.10
C SER A 262 8.57 32.77 -18.14
N THR A 263 7.43 32.28 -18.65
CA THR A 263 6.64 33.01 -19.66
C THR A 263 6.12 34.38 -19.16
N PRO A 264 5.44 34.48 -18.02
CA PRO A 264 5.01 35.77 -17.50
C PRO A 264 6.19 36.72 -17.17
N LEU A 265 7.31 36.22 -16.65
CA LEU A 265 8.51 37.00 -16.38
C LEU A 265 9.09 37.61 -17.67
N LEU A 266 9.30 36.78 -18.70
CA LEU A 266 9.85 37.21 -19.97
C LEU A 266 8.95 38.25 -20.69
N ARG A 267 7.62 38.13 -20.55
CA ARG A 267 6.67 39.13 -21.08
C ARG A 267 6.84 40.51 -20.46
N GLN A 268 7.35 40.58 -19.23
CA GLN A 268 7.65 41.83 -18.53
C GLN A 268 9.12 42.26 -18.65
N GLY A 269 9.89 41.57 -19.51
CA GLY A 269 11.31 41.85 -19.70
C GLY A 269 12.21 41.39 -18.56
N ILE A 270 11.69 40.56 -17.63
CA ILE A 270 12.45 40.04 -16.50
C ILE A 270 13.03 38.67 -16.94
N VAL A 271 14.36 38.60 -16.99
CA VAL A 271 15.09 37.39 -17.36
C VAL A 271 15.56 36.69 -16.08
N PRO A 272 15.08 35.51 -15.77
CA PRO A 272 15.58 34.75 -14.62
C PRO A 272 16.99 34.21 -14.90
N ASP A 273 17.83 34.13 -13.85
CA ASP A 273 19.16 33.52 -13.93
C ASP A 273 19.11 32.01 -14.12
N PHE A 274 18.13 31.38 -13.51
CA PHE A 274 17.89 29.93 -13.64
C PHE A 274 16.42 29.64 -13.88
N VAL A 275 16.16 28.67 -14.78
CA VAL A 275 14.84 28.07 -14.94
C VAL A 275 14.94 26.59 -14.59
N VAL A 276 14.11 26.15 -13.64
CA VAL A 276 14.06 24.77 -13.21
C VAL A 276 12.80 24.10 -13.76
N SER A 277 12.99 23.09 -14.58
CA SER A 277 11.89 22.26 -15.07
C SER A 277 12.08 20.82 -14.60
N VAL A 278 11.02 20.20 -14.08
CA VAL A 278 11.00 18.82 -13.63
C VAL A 278 10.15 17.95 -14.56
N ASP A 279 9.23 18.58 -15.29
CA ASP A 279 8.29 17.88 -16.17
C ASP A 279 8.72 17.97 -17.63
N PRO A 280 9.05 16.84 -18.29
CA PRO A 280 9.48 16.82 -19.68
C PRO A 280 8.30 16.86 -20.68
N GLN A 281 7.21 17.54 -20.36
CA GLN A 281 5.99 17.56 -21.20
C GLN A 281 6.11 18.45 -22.47
N TYR A 282 7.15 19.24 -22.60
CA TYR A 282 7.37 20.15 -23.71
C TYR A 282 8.52 19.74 -24.61
#